data_b91643fb716d71b5bf50912971ad0e68
#
_entry.id   b91643fb716d71b5bf50912971ad0e68
#
_cell.length_a   1.000
_cell.length_b   1.000
_cell.length_c   1.000
_cell.angle_alpha   90.00
_cell.angle_beta   90.00
_cell.angle_gamma   90.00
#
_symmetry.space_group_name_H-M   'P 1'
#
loop_
_entity.id
_entity.type
_entity.pdbx_description
1 polymer ?
#
loop_
_entity_poly.entity_id
_entity_poly.type
_entity_poly.pdbx_seq_one_letter_code
_entity_poly.pdbx_strand_id
1 'polypeptide(L)'
;AAAAKNLTPVVLELGGKSPCIVDRGADIEVAARRTAWGKTLNAGQTCIAPDYLLIHRSLQDRFTETFARALQRLHGDDAQQSPHYVRLVNDRAFERVAGYLSQGRILIGGRTDAADRYIEPTLLGDVDPAWPVMQEEIFGPVLPMLPFDDTDEALAFVNAREKPLAFYWFGPEKTGNEALLRTSSGGACLNDVIMHIANDRLPFGGVGNSGMGRYHG
;
A
#
# COMPACT_ATOMS: atom_id res chain seq x y z
N ALA A 1 16.97 20.54 10.02
CA ALA A 1 17.46 21.87 10.44
C ALA A 1 18.25 21.81 11.76
N ALA A 2 17.71 21.19 12.84
CA ALA A 2 18.41 21.13 14.15
C ALA A 2 19.74 20.37 14.08
N ALA A 3 19.73 19.18 13.49
CA ALA A 3 20.91 18.33 13.33
C ALA A 3 22.00 18.97 12.46
N ALA A 4 21.63 19.71 11.43
CA ALA A 4 22.57 20.36 10.53
C ALA A 4 23.44 21.43 11.22
N LYS A 5 22.91 22.06 12.27
CA LYS A 5 23.67 23.07 13.05
C LYS A 5 24.89 22.50 13.80
N ASN A 6 24.83 21.20 14.10
CA ASN A 6 25.84 20.51 14.89
C ASN A 6 26.53 19.38 14.10
N LEU A 7 26.30 19.29 12.78
CA LEU A 7 26.78 18.19 11.89
C LEU A 7 26.40 16.80 12.42
N THR A 8 25.26 16.69 13.10
CA THR A 8 24.76 15.43 13.65
C THR A 8 24.26 14.55 12.52
N PRO A 9 24.73 13.29 12.40
CA PRO A 9 24.16 12.35 11.46
C PRO A 9 22.68 12.11 11.72
N VAL A 10 21.90 11.95 10.64
CA VAL A 10 20.47 11.66 10.72
C VAL A 10 20.09 10.53 9.79
N VAL A 11 19.14 9.71 10.23
CA VAL A 11 18.38 8.79 9.37
C VAL A 11 16.95 9.31 9.36
N LEU A 12 16.39 9.47 8.17
CA LEU A 12 15.03 9.94 7.96
C LEU A 12 14.24 8.83 7.26
N GLU A 13 13.17 8.41 7.88
CA GLU A 13 12.22 7.44 7.35
C GLU A 13 10.85 8.11 7.32
N LEU A 14 10.37 8.43 6.13
CA LEU A 14 9.29 9.40 5.94
C LEU A 14 8.03 8.78 5.30
N GLY A 15 8.08 7.53 4.85
CA GLY A 15 6.94 6.86 4.22
C GLY A 15 6.77 7.21 2.74
N GLY A 16 5.52 7.35 2.30
CA GLY A 16 5.16 7.65 0.92
C GLY A 16 4.12 6.70 0.34
N LYS A 17 3.85 6.83 -0.97
CA LYS A 17 2.83 6.01 -1.66
C LYS A 17 3.46 4.74 -2.22
N SER A 18 3.48 3.68 -1.43
CA SER A 18 4.05 2.38 -1.79
C SER A 18 3.16 1.64 -2.81
N PRO A 19 3.60 1.47 -4.07
CA PRO A 19 2.86 0.72 -5.09
C PRO A 19 2.83 -0.76 -4.78
N CYS A 20 1.69 -1.39 -5.09
CA CYS A 20 1.54 -2.83 -5.15
C CYS A 20 1.11 -3.19 -6.58
N ILE A 21 1.96 -3.89 -7.32
CA ILE A 21 1.69 -4.27 -8.70
C ILE A 21 1.30 -5.74 -8.75
N VAL A 22 0.17 -6.04 -9.38
CA VAL A 22 -0.29 -7.41 -9.65
C VAL A 22 -0.29 -7.63 -11.16
N ASP A 23 0.76 -8.28 -11.64
CA ASP A 23 0.98 -8.56 -13.06
C ASP A 23 0.21 -9.79 -13.53
N ARG A 24 0.05 -9.94 -14.86
CA ARG A 24 -0.73 -10.99 -15.52
C ARG A 24 -0.42 -12.42 -15.02
N GLY A 25 0.83 -12.71 -14.69
CA GLY A 25 1.26 -14.02 -14.22
C GLY A 25 1.19 -14.21 -12.71
N ALA A 26 0.53 -13.32 -11.97
CA ALA A 26 0.45 -13.40 -10.52
C ALA A 26 -0.42 -14.58 -10.04
N ASP A 27 -0.01 -15.19 -8.93
CA ASP A 27 -0.90 -16.01 -8.12
C ASP A 27 -1.87 -15.09 -7.37
N ILE A 28 -3.12 -15.04 -7.84
CA ILE A 28 -4.14 -14.14 -7.31
C ILE A 28 -4.50 -14.44 -5.85
N GLU A 29 -4.49 -15.70 -5.43
CA GLU A 29 -4.78 -16.04 -4.03
C GLU A 29 -3.68 -15.53 -3.11
N VAL A 30 -2.43 -15.63 -3.53
CA VAL A 30 -1.28 -15.07 -2.81
C VAL A 30 -1.34 -13.55 -2.82
N ALA A 31 -1.51 -12.93 -3.99
CA ALA A 31 -1.54 -11.48 -4.14
C ALA A 31 -2.64 -10.84 -3.28
N ALA A 32 -3.87 -11.33 -3.37
CA ALA A 32 -5.01 -10.79 -2.63
C ALA A 32 -4.83 -10.98 -1.11
N ARG A 33 -4.42 -12.18 -0.67
CA ARG A 33 -4.22 -12.47 0.75
C ARG A 33 -3.12 -11.60 1.37
N ARG A 34 -1.97 -11.47 0.68
CA ARG A 34 -0.84 -10.67 1.18
C ARG A 34 -1.16 -9.18 1.17
N THR A 35 -1.81 -8.70 0.12
CA THR A 35 -2.25 -7.30 0.03
C THR A 35 -3.30 -6.98 1.09
N ALA A 36 -4.29 -7.86 1.31
CA ALA A 36 -5.29 -7.68 2.37
C ALA A 36 -4.64 -7.59 3.75
N TRP A 37 -3.74 -8.52 4.07
CA TRP A 37 -2.99 -8.50 5.32
C TRP A 37 -2.15 -7.21 5.46
N GLY A 38 -1.36 -6.87 4.44
CA GLY A 38 -0.48 -5.69 4.50
C GLY A 38 -1.25 -4.37 4.57
N LYS A 39 -2.42 -4.30 3.91
CA LYS A 39 -3.27 -3.10 3.96
C LYS A 39 -4.02 -2.96 5.27
N THR A 40 -4.35 -4.06 5.93
CA THR A 40 -5.13 -4.03 7.18
C THR A 40 -4.28 -4.15 8.45
N LEU A 41 -2.98 -4.47 8.31
CA LEU A 41 -2.04 -4.40 9.43
C LEU A 41 -2.05 -2.98 10.00
N ASN A 42 -2.32 -2.85 11.30
CA ASN A 42 -2.49 -1.57 11.99
C ASN A 42 -3.52 -0.63 11.29
N ALA A 43 -4.57 -1.21 10.68
CA ALA A 43 -5.55 -0.49 9.85
C ALA A 43 -4.90 0.37 8.74
N GLY A 44 -3.81 -0.10 8.15
CA GLY A 44 -3.08 0.59 7.09
C GLY A 44 -2.25 1.80 7.54
N GLN A 45 -2.14 2.03 8.85
CA GLN A 45 -1.34 3.11 9.44
C GLN A 45 0.13 2.66 9.59
N THR A 46 0.73 2.31 8.46
CA THR A 46 2.09 1.78 8.36
C THR A 46 2.76 2.40 7.13
N CYS A 47 3.96 2.94 7.30
CA CYS A 47 4.73 3.65 6.25
C CYS A 47 5.03 2.81 5.01
N ILE A 48 5.02 1.49 5.13
CA ILE A 48 5.22 0.52 4.05
C ILE A 48 3.94 -0.27 3.72
N ALA A 49 2.76 0.14 4.21
CA ALA A 49 1.52 -0.49 3.75
C ALA A 49 1.35 -0.32 2.23
N PRO A 50 0.83 -1.32 1.51
CA PRO A 50 0.38 -1.10 0.13
C PRO A 50 -0.54 0.12 0.07
N ASP A 51 -0.12 1.18 -0.63
CA ASP A 51 -0.86 2.44 -0.60
C ASP A 51 -1.82 2.55 -1.79
N TYR A 52 -1.43 2.02 -2.93
CA TYR A 52 -2.30 1.82 -4.10
C TYR A 52 -1.96 0.53 -4.84
N LEU A 53 -2.94 0.00 -5.57
CA LEU A 53 -2.83 -1.22 -6.35
C LEU A 53 -2.86 -0.89 -7.84
N LEU A 54 -1.82 -1.29 -8.55
CA LEU A 54 -1.84 -1.42 -10.01
C LEU A 54 -2.10 -2.87 -10.35
N ILE A 55 -3.14 -3.15 -11.12
CA ILE A 55 -3.52 -4.52 -11.45
C ILE A 55 -3.68 -4.71 -12.97
N HIS A 56 -3.12 -5.80 -13.50
CA HIS A 56 -3.38 -6.14 -14.89
C HIS A 56 -4.90 -6.33 -15.09
N ARG A 57 -5.47 -5.63 -16.07
CA ARG A 57 -6.93 -5.52 -16.29
C ARG A 57 -7.65 -6.88 -16.28
N SER A 58 -7.04 -7.90 -16.87
CA SER A 58 -7.64 -9.24 -16.93
C SER A 58 -7.79 -9.94 -15.57
N LEU A 59 -7.19 -9.40 -14.51
CA LEU A 59 -7.21 -9.99 -13.17
C LEU A 59 -8.11 -9.22 -12.19
N GLN A 60 -8.64 -8.06 -12.59
CA GLN A 60 -9.33 -7.11 -11.72
C GLN A 60 -10.50 -7.74 -10.97
N ASP A 61 -11.41 -8.38 -11.67
CA ASP A 61 -12.62 -8.96 -11.06
C ASP A 61 -12.25 -10.11 -10.12
N ARG A 62 -11.39 -11.02 -10.59
CA ARG A 62 -10.92 -12.16 -9.79
C ARG A 62 -10.16 -11.71 -8.54
N PHE A 63 -9.35 -10.66 -8.65
CA PHE A 63 -8.66 -10.08 -7.49
C PHE A 63 -9.67 -9.51 -6.50
N THR A 64 -10.65 -8.74 -6.97
CA THR A 64 -11.68 -8.12 -6.12
C THR A 64 -12.42 -9.17 -5.30
N GLU A 65 -12.89 -10.25 -5.93
CA GLU A 65 -13.56 -11.34 -5.23
C GLU A 65 -12.64 -12.04 -4.21
N THR A 66 -11.39 -12.28 -4.60
CA THR A 66 -10.43 -12.99 -3.74
C THR A 66 -9.98 -12.12 -2.57
N PHE A 67 -9.85 -10.81 -2.81
CA PHE A 67 -9.52 -9.84 -1.77
C PHE A 67 -10.64 -9.73 -0.72
N ALA A 68 -11.91 -9.73 -1.15
CA ALA A 68 -13.06 -9.78 -0.23
C ALA A 68 -13.03 -11.02 0.66
N ARG A 69 -12.79 -12.21 0.08
CA ARG A 69 -12.64 -13.45 0.85
C ARG A 69 -11.44 -13.41 1.81
N ALA A 70 -10.34 -12.78 1.40
CA ALA A 70 -9.17 -12.62 2.26
C ALA A 70 -9.45 -11.71 3.46
N LEU A 71 -10.14 -10.60 3.26
CA LEU A 71 -10.57 -9.70 4.34
C LEU A 71 -11.50 -10.42 5.33
N GLN A 72 -12.48 -11.19 4.82
CA GLN A 72 -13.38 -11.98 5.66
C GLN A 72 -12.62 -13.01 6.51
N ARG A 73 -11.61 -13.70 5.94
CA ARG A 73 -10.78 -14.66 6.69
C ARG A 73 -9.93 -13.98 7.76
N LEU A 74 -9.48 -12.74 7.55
CA LEU A 74 -8.64 -12.00 8.49
C LEU A 74 -9.45 -11.38 9.64
N HIS A 75 -10.64 -10.88 9.35
CA HIS A 75 -11.38 -10.01 10.27
C HIS A 75 -12.79 -10.53 10.59
N GLY A 76 -13.24 -11.63 9.99
CA GLY A 76 -14.61 -12.13 10.13
C GLY A 76 -15.60 -11.40 9.22
N ASP A 77 -16.89 -11.64 9.45
CA ASP A 77 -17.96 -11.03 8.66
C ASP A 77 -18.17 -9.54 8.99
N ASP A 78 -17.76 -9.12 10.18
CA ASP A 78 -17.79 -7.73 10.63
C ASP A 78 -16.43 -7.32 11.21
N ALA A 79 -15.64 -6.64 10.40
CA ALA A 79 -14.32 -6.19 10.81
C ALA A 79 -14.35 -5.21 12.01
N GLN A 80 -15.47 -4.49 12.23
CA GLN A 80 -15.62 -3.62 13.39
C GLN A 80 -15.64 -4.39 14.71
N GLN A 81 -16.14 -5.61 14.69
CA GLN A 81 -16.21 -6.48 15.87
C GLN A 81 -14.95 -7.38 15.99
N SER A 82 -14.06 -7.35 15.03
CA SER A 82 -12.84 -8.16 15.06
C SER A 82 -11.88 -7.67 16.15
N PRO A 83 -11.40 -8.56 17.05
CA PRO A 83 -10.42 -8.18 18.07
C PRO A 83 -9.03 -7.90 17.48
N HIS A 84 -8.84 -8.20 16.19
CA HIS A 84 -7.57 -8.03 15.46
C HIS A 84 -7.56 -6.81 14.56
N TYR A 85 -8.66 -6.04 14.48
CA TYR A 85 -8.74 -4.86 13.64
C TYR A 85 -8.79 -3.59 14.48
N VAL A 86 -7.73 -2.80 14.39
CA VAL A 86 -7.57 -1.56 15.18
C VAL A 86 -8.32 -0.38 14.57
N ARG A 87 -8.30 0.77 15.25
CA ARG A 87 -8.97 2.02 14.86
C ARG A 87 -7.96 3.06 14.37
N LEU A 88 -8.45 4.07 13.67
CA LEU A 88 -7.63 5.23 13.32
C LEU A 88 -7.17 5.93 14.61
N VAL A 89 -5.95 6.46 14.58
CA VAL A 89 -5.25 6.98 15.78
C VAL A 89 -5.99 8.16 16.43
N ASN A 90 -6.66 9.00 15.64
CA ASN A 90 -7.42 10.15 16.11
C ASN A 90 -8.49 10.58 15.09
N ASP A 91 -9.35 11.52 15.49
CA ASP A 91 -10.49 11.97 14.67
C ASP A 91 -10.02 12.67 13.38
N ARG A 92 -8.95 13.45 13.43
CA ARG A 92 -8.37 14.10 12.24
C ARG A 92 -7.93 13.07 11.19
N ALA A 93 -7.27 11.99 11.63
CA ALA A 93 -6.88 10.90 10.73
C ALA A 93 -8.12 10.19 10.16
N PHE A 94 -9.12 9.95 10.99
CA PHE A 94 -10.39 9.37 10.57
C PHE A 94 -11.08 10.25 9.50
N GLU A 95 -11.28 11.54 9.76
CA GLU A 95 -11.94 12.47 8.83
C GLU A 95 -11.22 12.53 7.48
N ARG A 96 -9.88 12.62 7.50
CA ARG A 96 -9.07 12.65 6.28
C ARG A 96 -9.23 11.37 5.46
N VAL A 97 -9.11 10.21 6.09
CA VAL A 97 -9.20 8.92 5.39
C VAL A 97 -10.63 8.61 4.95
N ALA A 98 -11.63 8.93 5.76
CA ALA A 98 -13.04 8.81 5.39
C ALA A 98 -13.39 9.69 4.17
N GLY A 99 -12.78 10.88 4.07
CA GLY A 99 -12.93 11.76 2.90
C GLY A 99 -12.47 11.14 1.57
N TYR A 100 -11.57 10.16 1.60
CA TYR A 100 -11.16 9.45 0.38
C TYR A 100 -12.21 8.47 -0.16
N LEU A 101 -13.18 8.05 0.64
CA LEU A 101 -14.21 7.11 0.21
C LEU A 101 -15.11 7.64 -0.92
N SER A 102 -15.20 8.96 -1.06
CA SER A 102 -15.91 9.61 -2.17
C SER A 102 -15.07 9.77 -3.44
N GLN A 103 -13.81 9.35 -3.42
CA GLN A 103 -12.85 9.53 -4.52
C GLN A 103 -12.66 8.22 -5.32
N GLY A 104 -13.76 7.60 -5.69
CA GLY A 104 -13.80 6.37 -6.47
C GLY A 104 -15.07 5.58 -6.24
N ARG A 105 -15.25 4.51 -6.98
CA ARG A 105 -16.34 3.57 -6.77
C ARG A 105 -15.95 2.55 -5.70
N ILE A 106 -16.72 2.47 -4.62
CA ILE A 106 -16.51 1.45 -3.60
C ILE A 106 -16.80 0.07 -4.20
N LEU A 107 -15.80 -0.77 -4.24
CA LEU A 107 -15.91 -2.17 -4.70
C LEU A 107 -16.12 -3.13 -3.52
N ILE A 108 -15.50 -2.84 -2.38
CA ILE A 108 -15.57 -3.60 -1.13
C ILE A 108 -15.52 -2.63 0.04
N GLY A 109 -16.26 -2.91 1.12
CA GLY A 109 -16.23 -2.13 2.35
C GLY A 109 -16.97 -0.80 2.27
N GLY A 110 -16.36 0.26 2.79
CA GLY A 110 -16.88 1.64 2.72
C GLY A 110 -17.68 2.08 3.94
N ARG A 111 -17.98 1.19 4.89
CA ARG A 111 -18.69 1.55 6.12
C ARG A 111 -17.75 2.31 7.07
N THR A 112 -18.28 3.32 7.73
CA THR A 112 -17.56 4.12 8.72
C THR A 112 -18.36 4.30 9.99
N ASP A 113 -17.66 4.46 11.10
CA ASP A 113 -18.24 4.85 12.39
C ASP A 113 -17.32 5.89 13.05
N ALA A 114 -17.75 7.14 13.04
CA ALA A 114 -16.94 8.25 13.55
C ALA A 114 -16.74 8.18 15.07
N ALA A 115 -17.75 7.69 15.82
CA ALA A 115 -17.65 7.58 17.27
C ALA A 115 -16.60 6.53 17.69
N ASP A 116 -16.40 5.52 16.85
CA ASP A 116 -15.41 4.43 17.04
C ASP A 116 -14.12 4.66 16.23
N ARG A 117 -14.03 5.74 15.44
CA ARG A 117 -12.94 5.99 14.47
C ARG A 117 -12.67 4.78 13.56
N TYR A 118 -13.73 4.06 13.25
CA TYR A 118 -13.72 2.89 12.42
C TYR A 118 -13.89 3.25 10.94
N ILE A 119 -13.04 2.70 10.11
CA ILE A 119 -13.21 2.65 8.65
C ILE A 119 -13.04 1.19 8.24
N GLU A 120 -14.04 0.65 7.57
CA GLU A 120 -14.00 -0.69 7.04
C GLU A 120 -12.86 -0.83 6.01
N PRO A 121 -12.12 -1.97 5.98
CA PRO A 121 -11.17 -2.22 4.89
C PRO A 121 -11.85 -2.04 3.54
N THR A 122 -11.38 -1.06 2.76
CA THR A 122 -12.08 -0.60 1.57
C THR A 122 -11.21 -0.71 0.32
N LEU A 123 -11.77 -1.30 -0.75
CA LEU A 123 -11.20 -1.29 -2.08
C LEU A 123 -11.96 -0.29 -2.94
N LEU A 124 -11.27 0.68 -3.53
CA LEU A 124 -11.82 1.66 -4.45
C LEU A 124 -11.43 1.33 -5.90
N GLY A 125 -12.38 1.34 -6.81
CA GLY A 125 -12.19 1.33 -8.24
C GLY A 125 -12.50 2.69 -8.88
N ASP A 126 -12.24 2.80 -10.18
CA ASP A 126 -12.53 3.99 -10.98
C ASP A 126 -11.95 5.29 -10.39
N VAL A 127 -10.73 5.19 -9.84
CA VAL A 127 -10.04 6.28 -9.17
C VAL A 127 -9.27 7.12 -10.18
N ASP A 128 -9.46 8.44 -10.15
CA ASP A 128 -8.65 9.36 -10.95
C ASP A 128 -7.27 9.54 -10.27
N PRO A 129 -6.17 9.32 -11.00
CA PRO A 129 -4.82 9.55 -10.49
C PRO A 129 -4.55 10.98 -10.00
N ALA A 130 -5.35 11.97 -10.40
CA ALA A 130 -5.23 13.35 -9.95
C ALA A 130 -5.89 13.63 -8.60
N TRP A 131 -6.72 12.73 -8.10
CA TRP A 131 -7.44 12.95 -6.84
C TRP A 131 -6.53 12.80 -5.61
N PRO A 132 -6.86 13.45 -4.49
CA PRO A 132 -6.05 13.41 -3.26
C PRO A 132 -5.69 12.01 -2.77
N VAL A 133 -6.59 11.02 -2.89
CA VAL A 133 -6.33 9.62 -2.53
C VAL A 133 -5.11 9.04 -3.28
N MET A 134 -4.79 9.58 -4.46
CA MET A 134 -3.64 9.17 -5.26
C MET A 134 -2.44 10.15 -5.17
N GLN A 135 -2.60 11.30 -4.53
CA GLN A 135 -1.55 12.31 -4.38
C GLN A 135 -0.90 12.29 -2.99
N GLU A 136 -1.65 11.90 -1.96
CA GLU A 136 -1.21 11.86 -0.58
C GLU A 136 -1.05 10.42 -0.09
N GLU A 137 -0.13 10.17 0.85
CA GLU A 137 -0.06 8.90 1.57
C GLU A 137 -1.36 8.68 2.35
N ILE A 138 -2.04 7.56 2.12
CA ILE A 138 -3.35 7.29 2.70
C ILE A 138 -3.25 7.07 4.21
N PHE A 139 -2.29 6.26 4.66
CA PHE A 139 -2.08 5.92 6.07
C PHE A 139 -3.39 5.50 6.76
N GLY A 140 -4.09 4.57 6.10
CA GLY A 140 -5.40 4.09 6.50
C GLY A 140 -5.86 2.91 5.65
N PRO A 141 -7.03 2.30 5.95
CA PRO A 141 -7.46 1.03 5.38
C PRO A 141 -8.18 1.15 4.02
N VAL A 142 -7.88 2.18 3.26
CA VAL A 142 -8.44 2.41 1.92
C VAL A 142 -7.39 2.10 0.87
N LEU A 143 -7.71 1.25 -0.11
CA LEU A 143 -6.83 0.82 -1.19
C LEU A 143 -7.45 1.21 -2.54
N PRO A 144 -6.95 2.24 -3.21
CA PRO A 144 -7.33 2.53 -4.59
C PRO A 144 -6.71 1.51 -5.53
N MET A 145 -7.48 1.03 -6.49
CA MET A 145 -7.10 0.06 -7.52
C MET A 145 -7.23 0.70 -8.90
N LEU A 146 -6.13 0.67 -9.65
CA LEU A 146 -6.06 1.18 -11.02
C LEU A 146 -5.65 0.04 -11.96
N PRO A 147 -6.43 -0.23 -13.02
CA PRO A 147 -6.07 -1.23 -14.01
C PRO A 147 -4.98 -0.73 -14.95
N PHE A 148 -4.15 -1.66 -15.44
CA PHE A 148 -3.22 -1.43 -16.54
C PHE A 148 -3.30 -2.59 -17.54
N ASP A 149 -2.85 -2.36 -18.77
CA ASP A 149 -2.85 -3.36 -19.85
C ASP A 149 -1.44 -3.84 -20.17
N ASP A 150 -0.43 -3.03 -19.91
CA ASP A 150 0.98 -3.31 -20.19
C ASP A 150 1.87 -2.99 -18.98
N THR A 151 2.84 -3.86 -18.71
CA THR A 151 3.78 -3.69 -17.61
C THR A 151 4.58 -2.38 -17.69
N ASP A 152 4.93 -1.94 -18.92
CA ASP A 152 5.65 -0.68 -19.13
C ASP A 152 4.80 0.52 -18.70
N GLU A 153 3.48 0.48 -18.93
CA GLU A 153 2.53 1.49 -18.44
C GLU A 153 2.55 1.57 -16.90
N ALA A 154 2.48 0.41 -16.22
CA ALA A 154 2.51 0.36 -14.77
C ALA A 154 3.83 0.90 -14.19
N LEU A 155 4.97 0.54 -14.78
CA LEU A 155 6.27 1.04 -14.34
C LEU A 155 6.47 2.52 -14.64
N ALA A 156 5.97 3.02 -15.78
CA ALA A 156 5.97 4.45 -16.11
C ALA A 156 5.13 5.24 -15.11
N PHE A 157 3.95 4.71 -14.72
CA PHE A 157 3.10 5.31 -13.71
C PHE A 157 3.79 5.44 -12.35
N VAL A 158 4.53 4.41 -11.91
CA VAL A 158 5.33 4.46 -10.67
C VAL A 158 6.45 5.49 -10.79
N ASN A 159 7.20 5.46 -11.89
CA ASN A 159 8.38 6.32 -12.08
C ASN A 159 8.02 7.81 -12.27
N ALA A 160 6.79 8.12 -12.66
CA ALA A 160 6.29 9.51 -12.74
C ALA A 160 5.97 10.11 -11.35
N ARG A 161 6.10 9.35 -10.27
CA ARG A 161 5.79 9.73 -8.90
C ARG A 161 7.05 9.79 -8.04
N GLU A 162 6.88 10.37 -6.84
CA GLU A 162 7.94 10.36 -5.84
C GLU A 162 8.35 8.93 -5.48
N LYS A 163 9.65 8.74 -5.22
CA LYS A 163 10.21 7.44 -4.89
C LYS A 163 9.64 6.92 -3.57
N PRO A 164 8.95 5.77 -3.57
CA PRO A 164 8.30 5.26 -2.37
C PRO A 164 9.29 4.63 -1.40
N LEU A 165 8.86 4.48 -0.14
CA LEU A 165 9.60 3.71 0.85
C LEU A 165 9.62 2.22 0.53
N ALA A 166 8.51 1.66 0.00
CA ALA A 166 8.43 0.27 -0.41
C ALA A 166 7.82 0.10 -1.81
N PHE A 167 8.22 -0.98 -2.49
CA PHE A 167 7.71 -1.40 -3.79
C PHE A 167 7.33 -2.88 -3.72
N TYR A 168 6.15 -3.24 -4.21
CA TYR A 168 5.63 -4.60 -4.17
C TYR A 168 5.24 -5.09 -5.56
N TRP A 169 5.67 -6.30 -5.89
CA TRP A 169 5.39 -6.95 -7.15
C TRP A 169 4.83 -8.35 -6.92
N PHE A 170 3.70 -8.66 -7.53
CA PHE A 170 3.15 -10.01 -7.64
C PHE A 170 3.15 -10.45 -9.10
N GLY A 171 3.81 -11.56 -9.37
CA GLY A 171 3.98 -12.11 -10.71
C GLY A 171 5.22 -13.00 -10.82
N PRO A 172 5.60 -13.38 -12.04
CA PRO A 172 6.80 -14.16 -12.27
C PRO A 172 8.04 -13.42 -11.74
N GLU A 173 8.96 -14.17 -11.13
CA GLU A 173 10.18 -13.61 -10.54
C GLU A 173 11.04 -12.86 -11.57
N LYS A 174 11.11 -13.38 -12.81
CA LYS A 174 11.88 -12.73 -13.88
C LYS A 174 11.37 -11.31 -14.15
N THR A 175 10.08 -11.14 -14.38
CA THR A 175 9.48 -9.81 -14.63
C THR A 175 9.52 -8.93 -13.40
N GLY A 176 9.41 -9.51 -12.20
CA GLY A 176 9.60 -8.79 -10.95
C GLY A 176 11.02 -8.24 -10.79
N ASN A 177 12.04 -9.02 -11.08
CA ASN A 177 13.44 -8.57 -11.04
C ASN A 177 13.70 -7.47 -12.10
N GLU A 178 13.13 -7.60 -13.30
CA GLU A 178 13.20 -6.55 -14.32
C GLU A 178 12.51 -5.25 -13.85
N ALA A 179 11.37 -5.36 -13.17
CA ALA A 179 10.68 -4.20 -12.60
C ALA A 179 11.51 -3.50 -11.52
N LEU A 180 12.21 -4.28 -10.65
CA LEU A 180 13.10 -3.72 -9.62
C LEU A 180 14.28 -2.95 -10.23
N LEU A 181 14.84 -3.42 -11.35
CA LEU A 181 15.92 -2.73 -12.04
C LEU A 181 15.47 -1.44 -12.72
N ARG A 182 14.18 -1.29 -12.99
CA ARG A 182 13.60 -0.16 -13.73
C ARG A 182 12.90 0.85 -12.82
N THR A 183 12.83 0.59 -11.52
CA THR A 183 12.20 1.47 -10.52
C THR A 183 13.17 1.81 -9.40
N SER A 184 12.80 2.74 -8.52
CA SER A 184 13.60 3.10 -7.37
C SER A 184 12.70 3.22 -6.14
N SER A 185 13.06 2.50 -5.07
CA SER A 185 12.34 2.52 -3.78
C SER A 185 13.32 2.32 -2.63
N GLY A 186 12.86 2.53 -1.40
CA GLY A 186 13.65 2.25 -0.21
C GLY A 186 13.92 0.74 -0.04
N GLY A 187 12.89 -0.08 -0.22
CA GLY A 187 12.95 -1.53 -0.20
C GLY A 187 11.87 -2.15 -1.08
N ALA A 188 11.93 -3.47 -1.28
CA ALA A 188 10.95 -4.16 -2.14
C ALA A 188 10.67 -5.58 -1.67
N CYS A 189 9.49 -6.13 -2.07
CA CYS A 189 9.20 -7.56 -2.00
C CYS A 189 8.66 -8.07 -3.34
N LEU A 190 9.04 -9.29 -3.68
CA LEU A 190 8.44 -10.05 -4.77
C LEU A 190 7.51 -11.11 -4.18
N ASN A 191 6.26 -11.16 -4.66
CA ASN A 191 5.19 -12.06 -4.20
C ASN A 191 4.88 -11.99 -2.70
N ASP A 192 5.23 -10.86 -2.09
CA ASP A 192 4.92 -10.55 -0.70
C ASP A 192 4.82 -9.04 -0.48
N VAL A 193 4.40 -8.61 0.71
CA VAL A 193 4.40 -7.22 1.15
C VAL A 193 4.97 -7.10 2.55
N ILE A 194 5.54 -5.94 2.91
CA ILE A 194 6.03 -5.60 4.27
C ILE A 194 7.22 -6.45 4.75
N MET A 195 7.30 -7.72 4.41
CA MET A 195 8.22 -8.69 5.01
C MET A 195 9.71 -8.35 4.88
N HIS A 196 10.10 -7.43 4.00
CA HIS A 196 11.50 -6.97 3.91
C HIS A 196 11.98 -6.27 5.20
N ILE A 197 11.09 -5.65 5.99
CA ILE A 197 11.44 -5.03 7.27
C ILE A 197 11.73 -6.08 8.36
N ALA A 198 11.18 -7.29 8.22
CA ALA A 198 11.36 -8.35 9.20
C ALA A 198 12.76 -9.03 9.12
N ASN A 199 13.51 -8.73 8.06
CA ASN A 199 14.87 -9.24 7.91
C ASN A 199 15.88 -8.15 8.33
N ASP A 200 16.39 -8.27 9.53
CA ASP A 200 17.36 -7.34 10.15
C ASP A 200 18.76 -7.33 9.48
N ARG A 201 18.99 -8.27 8.54
CA ARG A 201 20.19 -8.29 7.69
C ARG A 201 20.02 -7.48 6.40
N LEU A 202 18.82 -6.98 6.11
CA LEU A 202 18.57 -6.08 4.99
C LEU A 202 18.51 -4.63 5.49
N PRO A 203 19.23 -3.71 4.82
CA PRO A 203 19.13 -2.30 5.18
C PRO A 203 17.70 -1.79 4.93
N PHE A 204 17.14 -1.08 5.91
CA PHE A 204 15.82 -0.45 5.82
C PHE A 204 15.94 1.06 5.83
N GLY A 205 15.32 1.73 4.88
CA GLY A 205 15.32 3.19 4.76
C GLY A 205 14.78 3.67 3.44
N GLY A 206 14.52 4.96 3.33
CA GLY A 206 13.95 5.60 2.15
C GLY A 206 14.97 6.11 1.15
N VAL A 207 14.46 6.65 0.04
CA VAL A 207 15.22 7.29 -1.03
C VAL A 207 14.43 8.50 -1.58
N GLY A 208 15.09 9.63 -1.80
CA GLY A 208 14.42 10.87 -2.21
C GLY A 208 13.46 11.34 -1.10
N ASN A 209 12.20 11.59 -1.43
CA ASN A 209 11.22 12.08 -0.48
C ASN A 209 10.74 11.02 0.53
N SER A 210 11.00 9.74 0.29
CA SER A 210 10.68 8.68 1.27
C SER A 210 11.71 8.53 2.39
N GLY A 211 12.88 9.18 2.30
CA GLY A 211 13.84 9.17 3.39
C GLY A 211 15.29 9.35 2.96
N MET A 212 16.17 9.33 3.97
CA MET A 212 17.61 9.46 3.82
C MET A 212 18.31 8.61 4.87
N GLY A 213 19.33 7.87 4.44
CA GLY A 213 20.04 6.94 5.30
C GLY A 213 19.29 5.62 5.46
N ARG A 214 19.90 4.69 6.16
CA ARG A 214 19.38 3.35 6.41
C ARG A 214 19.80 2.87 7.77
N TYR A 215 19.05 1.98 8.36
CA TYR A 215 19.39 1.28 9.59
C TYR A 215 19.13 -0.23 9.40
N HIS A 216 19.69 -1.07 10.23
CA HIS A 216 20.00 -2.49 10.06
C HIS A 216 20.76 -2.82 8.75
N GLY A 217 21.07 -4.08 8.51
CA GLY A 217 21.84 -4.57 7.36
C GLY A 217 23.33 -4.63 7.56
#